data_722e9623847f18816cf42953f9733fe7
#
_entry.id   722e9623847f18816cf42953f9733fe7
#
_cell.length_a   1.000
_cell.length_b   1.000
_cell.length_c   1.000
_cell.angle_alpha   90.00
_cell.angle_beta   90.00
_cell.angle_gamma   90.00
#
_symmetry.space_group_name_H-M   'P 1'
#
loop_
_entity.id
_entity.type
_entity.pdbx_description
1 polymer ?
#
loop_
_entity_poly.entity_id
_entity_poly.type
_entity_poly.pdbx_seq_one_letter_code
_entity_poly.pdbx_strand_id
1 'polypeptide(L)'
;MSNYKDKKHVAYIKTLSCLIGQHGLKNDCSGNTEAHHLMKPYDGVRGMSLKSSDKNLIPLCQNHHMLMHTKHGTEKNLFEHYKLSATLGQEYAKAQFEGHQFYIEQDGDLPF
;
A
#
# COMPACT_ATOMS: atom_id res chain seq x y z
N MET A 1 19.22 9.68 -7.61
CA MET A 1 18.78 8.31 -7.93
C MET A 1 17.26 8.26 -7.92
N SER A 2 16.67 7.73 -8.97
CA SER A 2 15.22 7.66 -9.05
C SER A 2 14.69 6.42 -8.33
N ASN A 3 13.52 6.55 -7.74
CA ASN A 3 12.83 5.40 -7.15
C ASN A 3 12.30 4.50 -8.26
N TYR A 4 12.13 3.23 -7.92
CA TYR A 4 11.49 2.29 -8.82
C TYR A 4 10.06 2.78 -9.11
N LYS A 5 9.69 2.77 -10.38
CA LYS A 5 8.36 3.18 -10.84
C LYS A 5 7.69 2.02 -11.55
N ASP A 6 6.42 1.80 -11.25
CA ASP A 6 5.68 0.70 -11.86
C ASP A 6 4.19 1.06 -11.95
N LYS A 7 3.82 1.68 -13.06
CA LYS A 7 2.45 2.13 -13.26
C LYS A 7 1.44 0.98 -13.22
N LYS A 8 1.84 -0.20 -13.69
CA LYS A 8 0.94 -1.36 -13.66
C LYS A 8 0.69 -1.81 -12.23
N HIS A 9 1.72 -1.78 -11.39
CA HIS A 9 1.56 -2.15 -9.99
C HIS A 9 0.70 -1.12 -9.25
N VAL A 10 0.90 0.16 -9.52
CA VAL A 10 0.06 1.22 -8.94
C VAL A 10 -1.40 0.96 -9.28
N ALA A 11 -1.69 0.70 -10.55
CA ALA A 11 -3.06 0.44 -11.00
C ALA A 11 -3.63 -0.81 -10.32
N TYR A 12 -2.81 -1.85 -10.18
CA TYR A 12 -3.22 -3.08 -9.52
C TYR A 12 -3.62 -2.82 -8.06
N ILE A 13 -2.79 -2.08 -7.32
CA ILE A 13 -3.08 -1.77 -5.91
C ILE A 13 -4.41 -1.02 -5.78
N LYS A 14 -4.69 -0.12 -6.71
CA LYS A 14 -5.94 0.65 -6.68
C LYS A 14 -7.18 -0.21 -6.90
N THR A 15 -7.03 -1.42 -7.43
CA THR A 15 -8.17 -2.34 -7.60
C THR A 15 -8.50 -3.11 -6.32
N LEU A 16 -7.61 -3.08 -5.34
CA LEU A 16 -7.80 -3.84 -4.10
C LEU A 16 -8.65 -3.07 -3.12
N SER A 17 -9.28 -3.81 -2.20
CA SER A 17 -10.03 -3.19 -1.12
C SER A 17 -9.06 -2.52 -0.13
N CYS A 18 -9.55 -1.47 0.53
CA CYS A 18 -8.77 -0.81 1.59
C CYS A 18 -8.21 -1.85 2.58
N LEU A 19 -6.92 -1.74 2.90
CA LEU A 19 -6.26 -2.72 3.77
C LEU A 19 -6.95 -2.79 5.14
N ILE A 20 -7.34 -1.64 5.69
CA ILE A 20 -8.09 -1.62 6.96
C ILE A 20 -9.41 -2.36 6.80
N GLY A 21 -10.13 -2.12 5.69
CA GLY A 21 -11.39 -2.77 5.42
C GLY A 21 -11.26 -4.27 5.23
N GLN A 22 -10.14 -4.75 4.71
CA GLN A 22 -9.89 -6.19 4.55
C GLN A 22 -9.85 -6.92 5.88
N HIS A 23 -9.57 -6.22 6.97
CA HIS A 23 -9.55 -6.79 8.31
C HIS A 23 -10.91 -6.63 9.03
N GLY A 24 -11.97 -6.41 8.27
CA GLY A 24 -13.31 -6.32 8.83
C GLY A 24 -13.69 -4.96 9.39
N LEU A 25 -12.83 -3.97 9.23
CA LEU A 25 -13.03 -2.64 9.80
C LEU A 25 -13.53 -1.67 8.74
N LYS A 26 -14.65 -2.04 8.10
CA LYS A 26 -15.18 -1.32 6.95
C LYS A 26 -16.07 -0.13 7.30
N ASN A 27 -16.48 -0.01 8.56
CA ASN A 27 -17.51 0.94 8.95
C ASN A 27 -17.17 2.38 8.59
N ASP A 28 -15.88 2.74 8.63
CA ASP A 28 -15.45 4.08 8.32
C ASP A 28 -14.70 4.19 6.99
N CYS A 29 -14.74 3.14 6.17
CA CYS A 29 -14.21 3.23 4.82
C CYS A 29 -15.12 4.13 3.98
N SER A 30 -14.53 5.04 3.22
CA SER A 30 -15.28 5.84 2.26
C SER A 30 -14.35 6.33 1.16
N GLY A 31 -14.94 6.54 -0.01
CA GLY A 31 -14.20 6.97 -1.18
C GLY A 31 -13.50 5.82 -1.88
N ASN A 32 -12.84 6.15 -2.98
CA ASN A 32 -12.12 5.17 -3.79
C ASN A 32 -10.84 4.74 -3.10
N THR A 33 -10.36 3.55 -3.47
CA THR A 33 -9.07 3.07 -3.01
C THR A 33 -7.95 3.85 -3.68
N GLU A 34 -6.99 4.28 -2.88
CA GLU A 34 -5.80 4.98 -3.34
C GLU A 34 -4.57 4.13 -3.03
N ALA A 35 -3.54 4.28 -3.86
CA ALA A 35 -2.27 3.59 -3.62
C ALA A 35 -1.39 4.48 -2.75
N HIS A 36 -1.17 4.07 -1.51
CA HIS A 36 -0.36 4.82 -0.56
C HIS A 36 1.08 4.31 -0.57
N HIS A 37 2.04 5.20 -0.76
CA HIS A 37 3.45 4.87 -0.64
C HIS A 37 3.82 4.84 0.84
N LEU A 38 4.38 3.73 1.29
CA LEU A 38 4.76 3.58 2.70
C LEU A 38 5.77 4.64 3.11
N MET A 39 5.53 5.27 4.24
CA MET A 39 6.49 6.20 4.82
C MET A 39 7.73 5.44 5.32
N LYS A 40 7.53 4.19 5.75
CA LYS A 40 8.62 3.32 6.18
C LYS A 40 8.63 2.09 5.26
N PRO A 41 9.45 2.12 4.19
CA PRO A 41 9.43 1.05 3.19
C PRO A 41 9.96 -0.27 3.73
N TYR A 42 9.39 -1.38 3.21
CA TYR A 42 9.81 -2.72 3.64
C TYR A 42 11.23 -3.06 3.20
N ASP A 43 11.70 -2.44 2.12
CA ASP A 43 13.03 -2.68 1.61
C ASP A 43 14.07 -1.71 2.19
N GLY A 44 13.65 -0.86 3.13
CA GLY A 44 14.55 0.08 3.80
C GLY A 44 15.04 1.22 2.93
N VAL A 45 14.50 1.36 1.71
CA VAL A 45 15.01 2.35 0.75
C VAL A 45 14.01 3.47 0.53
N ARG A 46 14.41 4.69 0.87
CA ARG A 46 13.65 5.90 0.55
C ARG A 46 14.53 6.84 -0.26
N GLY A 47 13.95 7.38 -1.31
CA GLY A 47 14.66 8.41 -2.07
C GLY A 47 14.74 9.71 -1.32
N MET A 48 15.63 10.59 -1.77
CA MET A 48 15.80 11.91 -1.18
C MET A 48 14.53 12.74 -1.24
N SER A 49 13.67 12.45 -2.17
CA SER A 49 12.43 13.21 -2.37
C SER A 49 11.27 12.68 -1.55
N LEU A 50 11.52 11.86 -0.55
CA LEU A 50 10.55 11.53 0.49
C LEU A 50 9.56 10.42 0.19
N LYS A 51 9.41 10.01 -1.07
CA LYS A 51 8.51 8.90 -1.40
C LYS A 51 9.29 7.61 -1.56
N SER A 52 8.77 6.53 -1.01
CA SER A 52 9.31 5.20 -1.28
C SER A 52 8.94 4.78 -2.71
N SER A 53 9.59 3.73 -3.20
CA SER A 53 9.35 3.24 -4.55
C SER A 53 7.96 2.62 -4.69
N ASP A 54 7.55 2.36 -5.93
CA ASP A 54 6.26 1.72 -6.20
C ASP A 54 6.20 0.25 -5.74
N LYS A 55 7.29 -0.30 -5.22
CA LYS A 55 7.26 -1.59 -4.54
C LYS A 55 6.53 -1.52 -3.20
N ASN A 56 6.46 -0.32 -2.62
CA ASN A 56 6.01 -0.11 -1.25
C ASN A 56 4.62 0.52 -1.22
N LEU A 57 3.68 -0.12 -1.89
CA LEU A 57 2.31 0.40 -1.99
C LEU A 57 1.33 -0.46 -1.21
N ILE A 58 0.40 0.22 -0.53
CA ILE A 58 -0.74 -0.45 0.09
C ILE A 58 -2.02 0.26 -0.33
N PRO A 59 -3.15 -0.47 -0.38
CA PRO A 59 -4.42 0.14 -0.73
C PRO A 59 -5.08 0.74 0.51
N LEU A 60 -5.42 2.01 0.45
CA LEU A 60 -6.19 2.69 1.51
C LEU A 60 -7.32 3.45 0.85
N CYS A 61 -8.52 3.38 1.44
CA CYS A 61 -9.60 4.21 0.95
C CYS A 61 -9.28 5.68 1.23
N GLN A 62 -10.00 6.58 0.57
CA GLN A 62 -9.73 8.01 0.73
C GLN A 62 -9.81 8.44 2.19
N ASN A 63 -10.78 7.93 2.93
CA ASN A 63 -10.93 8.30 4.33
C ASN A 63 -9.75 7.86 5.19
N HIS A 64 -9.36 6.59 5.09
CA HIS A 64 -8.24 6.10 5.89
C HIS A 64 -6.91 6.72 5.46
N HIS A 65 -6.74 6.98 4.16
CA HIS A 65 -5.54 7.65 3.67
C HIS A 65 -5.45 9.07 4.23
N MET A 66 -6.57 9.79 4.23
CA MET A 66 -6.63 11.14 4.80
C MET A 66 -6.36 11.10 6.31
N LEU A 67 -6.99 10.17 7.03
CA LEU A 67 -6.79 10.05 8.48
C LEU A 67 -5.35 9.71 8.83
N MET A 68 -4.71 8.88 8.00
CA MET A 68 -3.31 8.54 8.23
C MET A 68 -2.44 9.79 8.22
N HIS A 69 -2.68 10.70 7.28
CA HIS A 69 -1.90 11.93 7.19
C HIS A 69 -2.29 12.99 8.21
N THR A 70 -3.59 13.11 8.52
CA THR A 70 -4.08 14.24 9.33
C THR A 70 -4.23 13.92 10.81
N LYS A 71 -4.54 12.68 11.15
CA LYS A 71 -4.81 12.29 12.53
C LYS A 71 -3.72 11.43 13.13
N HIS A 72 -3.24 10.46 12.39
CA HIS A 72 -2.31 9.46 12.93
C HIS A 72 -0.85 9.79 12.64
N GLY A 73 -0.58 10.43 11.53
CA GLY A 73 0.75 10.85 11.14
C GLY A 73 1.62 9.79 10.49
N THR A 74 1.43 8.52 10.83
CA THR A 74 2.20 7.39 10.25
C THR A 74 1.30 6.18 10.05
N GLU A 75 1.73 5.27 9.17
CA GLU A 75 1.02 3.99 8.99
C GLU A 75 0.98 3.20 10.29
N LYS A 76 2.09 3.21 11.03
CA LYS A 76 2.16 2.49 12.31
C LYS A 76 1.04 2.94 13.24
N ASN A 77 0.89 4.25 13.40
CA ASN A 77 -0.13 4.79 14.30
C ASN A 77 -1.53 4.47 13.80
N LEU A 78 -1.75 4.52 12.48
CA LEU A 78 -3.02 4.16 11.89
C LEU A 78 -3.39 2.71 12.22
N PHE A 79 -2.46 1.79 11.97
CA PHE A 79 -2.73 0.37 12.20
C PHE A 79 -2.93 0.08 13.68
N GLU A 80 -2.13 0.67 14.54
CA GLU A 80 -2.27 0.48 15.99
C GLU A 80 -3.60 1.00 16.52
N HIS A 81 -4.09 2.09 15.93
CA HIS A 81 -5.41 2.60 16.29
C HIS A 81 -6.50 1.55 16.09
N TYR A 82 -6.38 0.75 15.05
CA TYR A 82 -7.34 -0.32 14.73
C TYR A 82 -6.91 -1.68 15.32
N LYS A 83 -5.91 -1.68 16.18
CA LYS A 83 -5.41 -2.90 16.84
C LYS A 83 -4.84 -3.91 15.85
N LEU A 84 -4.24 -3.39 14.78
CA LEU A 84 -3.55 -4.18 13.77
C LEU A 84 -2.04 -4.07 13.98
N SER A 85 -1.29 -5.01 13.41
CA SER A 85 0.16 -5.03 13.54
C SER A 85 0.78 -3.74 13.00
N ALA A 86 1.75 -3.19 13.72
CA ALA A 86 2.48 -2.00 13.31
C ALA A 86 3.23 -2.20 11.99
N THR A 87 3.57 -3.44 11.64
CA THR A 87 4.31 -3.77 10.41
C THR A 87 3.41 -4.31 9.31
N LEU A 88 2.09 -4.24 9.50
CA LEU A 88 1.15 -4.79 8.52
C LEU A 88 1.36 -4.19 7.12
N GLY A 89 1.61 -2.88 7.06
CA GLY A 89 1.81 -2.22 5.76
C GLY A 89 3.00 -2.78 5.01
N GLN A 90 4.12 -2.95 5.70
CA GLN A 90 5.34 -3.47 5.08
C GLN A 90 5.15 -4.91 4.63
N GLU A 91 4.55 -5.74 5.46
CA GLU A 91 4.30 -7.14 5.12
C GLU A 91 3.36 -7.25 3.92
N TYR A 92 2.30 -6.46 3.93
CA TYR A 92 1.33 -6.47 2.84
C TYR A 92 1.94 -5.99 1.52
N ALA A 93 2.67 -4.87 1.57
CA ALA A 93 3.27 -4.31 0.36
C ALA A 93 4.25 -5.30 -0.27
N LYS A 94 5.09 -5.93 0.55
CA LYS A 94 6.04 -6.92 0.06
C LYS A 94 5.33 -8.10 -0.59
N ALA A 95 4.32 -8.65 0.08
CA ALA A 95 3.59 -9.80 -0.43
C ALA A 95 2.89 -9.47 -1.75
N GLN A 96 2.28 -8.30 -1.83
CA GLN A 96 1.57 -7.91 -3.05
C GLN A 96 2.52 -7.65 -4.21
N PHE A 97 3.64 -6.98 -3.97
CA PHE A 97 4.57 -6.71 -5.04
C PHE A 97 5.20 -8.00 -5.56
N GLU A 98 5.69 -8.84 -4.68
CA GLU A 98 6.34 -10.09 -5.07
C GLU A 98 5.36 -11.03 -5.74
N GLY A 99 4.14 -11.13 -5.22
CA GLY A 99 3.11 -11.95 -5.83
C GLY A 99 2.70 -11.46 -7.20
N HIS A 100 2.57 -10.16 -7.37
CA HIS A 100 2.20 -9.58 -8.66
C HIS A 100 3.30 -9.80 -9.70
N GLN A 101 4.57 -9.62 -9.31
CA GLN A 101 5.68 -9.87 -10.22
C GLN A 101 5.78 -11.34 -10.61
N PHE A 102 5.62 -12.23 -9.64
CA PHE A 102 5.61 -13.66 -9.92
C PHE A 102 4.52 -14.01 -10.92
N TYR A 103 3.33 -13.47 -10.74
CA TYR A 103 2.20 -13.73 -11.61
C TYR A 103 2.49 -13.27 -13.05
N ILE A 104 3.06 -12.10 -13.19
CA ILE A 104 3.42 -11.55 -14.49
C ILE A 104 4.48 -12.42 -15.17
N GLU A 105 5.48 -12.89 -14.42
CA GLU A 105 6.55 -13.71 -14.97
C GLU A 105 6.06 -15.07 -15.41
N GLN A 106 5.10 -15.66 -14.67
CA GLN A 106 4.56 -16.98 -15.01
C GLN A 106 3.62 -16.93 -16.22
N ASP A 107 2.86 -15.87 -16.34
CA ASP A 107 1.82 -15.73 -17.34
C ASP A 107 1.97 -14.40 -18.06
N GLY A 108 3.17 -14.14 -18.57
CA GLY A 108 3.52 -12.84 -19.14
C GLY A 108 2.59 -12.35 -20.23
N ASP A 109 1.78 -13.20 -20.80
CA ASP A 109 0.83 -12.84 -21.85
C ASP A 109 -0.61 -12.89 -21.37
N LEU A 110 -0.83 -12.89 -20.06
CA LEU A 110 -2.19 -12.85 -19.55
C LEU A 110 -2.91 -11.60 -20.03
N PRO A 111 -4.16 -11.75 -20.43
CA PRO A 111 -4.93 -10.65 -20.99
C PRO A 111 -5.56 -9.79 -19.90
N PHE A 112 -4.76 -9.08 -19.20
CA PHE A 112 -5.29 -8.04 -18.33
C PHE A 112 -4.33 -6.95 -18.11
#